data_41b296ab83792a79a58bf1b2bfae49a8
#
_entry.id   41b296ab83792a79a58bf1b2bfae49a8
#
_cell.length_a   1.000
_cell.length_b   1.000
_cell.length_c   1.000
_cell.angle_alpha   90.00
_cell.angle_beta   90.00
_cell.angle_gamma   90.00
#
_symmetry.space_group_name_H-M   'P 1'
#
loop_
_entity.id
_entity.type
_entity.pdbx_description
1 polymer ?
#
loop_
_entity_poly.entity_id
_entity_poly.type
_entity_poly.pdbx_seq_one_letter_code
_entity_poly.pdbx_strand_id
1 'polypeptide(L)'
;MARQGPALLKDILDTSTPANRSPFSRGLQRETKRAAVLSCAAKLFNTKGARSTTLADVASRLGLTKTSLYYYVATKEDLIYQCYDANMRQAHEQLDRAEEAYEGATECLMAFLESQINTTLRSLDGEGDFYA
;
A
#
# COMPACT_ATOMS: atom_id res chain seq x y z
N MET A 1 -30.54 -15.87 -23.76
CA MET A 1 -29.68 -14.70 -23.79
C MET A 1 -29.05 -14.31 -22.45
N ALA A 2 -29.42 -14.95 -21.36
CA ALA A 2 -28.85 -14.70 -20.05
C ALA A 2 -27.54 -15.51 -19.74
N ARG A 3 -26.93 -16.16 -20.73
CA ARG A 3 -25.82 -17.10 -20.54
C ARG A 3 -24.42 -16.52 -20.75
N GLN A 4 -24.27 -15.23 -21.03
CA GLN A 4 -22.96 -14.61 -21.25
C GLN A 4 -22.31 -14.03 -19.99
N GLY A 5 -23.03 -13.92 -18.89
CA GLY A 5 -22.51 -13.39 -17.63
C GLY A 5 -21.41 -14.22 -16.96
N PRO A 6 -21.52 -15.57 -16.89
CA PRO A 6 -20.48 -16.39 -16.26
C PRO A 6 -19.17 -16.50 -17.08
N ALA A 7 -19.25 -16.39 -18.41
CA ALA A 7 -18.08 -16.42 -19.26
C ALA A 7 -17.24 -15.14 -19.17
N LEU A 8 -17.91 -13.99 -19.06
CA LEU A 8 -17.25 -12.67 -18.86
C LEU A 8 -16.50 -12.59 -17.53
N LEU A 9 -17.06 -13.16 -16.46
CA LEU A 9 -16.41 -13.24 -15.16
C LEU A 9 -15.18 -14.16 -15.16
N LYS A 10 -15.25 -15.27 -15.92
CA LYS A 10 -14.11 -16.17 -16.10
C LYS A 10 -12.96 -15.50 -16.85
N ASP A 11 -13.28 -14.72 -17.88
CA ASP A 11 -12.28 -13.99 -18.66
C ASP A 11 -11.62 -12.84 -17.88
N ILE A 12 -12.34 -12.26 -16.92
CA ILE A 12 -11.80 -11.24 -16.02
C ILE A 12 -10.92 -11.86 -14.92
N LEU A 13 -11.24 -13.09 -14.48
CA LEU A 13 -10.51 -13.80 -13.44
C LEU A 13 -9.35 -14.63 -14.00
N ASP A 14 -9.32 -14.92 -15.31
CA ASP A 14 -8.23 -15.62 -15.94
C ASP A 14 -7.05 -14.67 -16.21
N THR A 15 -6.21 -14.53 -15.21
CA THR A 15 -4.95 -13.76 -15.27
C THR A 15 -3.88 -14.44 -16.14
N SER A 16 -4.18 -15.60 -16.72
CA SER A 16 -3.26 -16.35 -17.59
C SER A 16 -3.33 -15.94 -19.06
N THR A 17 -4.21 -15.00 -19.43
CA THR A 17 -4.37 -14.53 -20.80
C THR A 17 -3.12 -13.78 -21.29
N PRO A 18 -2.60 -14.06 -22.48
CA PRO A 18 -1.38 -13.43 -23.00
C PRO A 18 -1.44 -11.91 -23.14
N ALA A 19 -2.62 -11.31 -23.14
CA ALA A 19 -2.83 -9.85 -23.14
C ALA A 19 -2.24 -9.14 -21.91
N ASN A 20 -2.01 -9.87 -20.82
CA ASN A 20 -1.44 -9.33 -19.59
C ASN A 20 0.11 -9.28 -19.57
N ARG A 21 0.74 -9.54 -20.72
CA ARG A 21 2.20 -9.50 -20.90
C ARG A 21 2.73 -8.16 -21.44
N SER A 22 1.90 -7.12 -21.51
CA SER A 22 2.40 -5.81 -21.91
C SER A 22 3.40 -5.25 -20.88
N PRO A 23 4.41 -4.48 -21.30
CA PRO A 23 5.34 -3.83 -20.38
C PRO A 23 4.64 -2.95 -19.33
N PHE A 24 3.51 -2.35 -19.68
CA PHE A 24 2.68 -1.55 -18.79
C PHE A 24 1.98 -2.39 -17.73
N SER A 25 1.43 -3.55 -18.08
CA SER A 25 0.77 -4.45 -17.11
C SER A 25 1.78 -5.03 -16.11
N ARG A 26 2.99 -5.33 -16.53
CA ARG A 26 4.07 -5.80 -15.63
C ARG A 26 4.51 -4.72 -14.65
N GLY A 27 4.63 -3.47 -15.10
CA GLY A 27 4.94 -2.33 -14.24
C GLY A 27 3.86 -2.13 -13.18
N LEU A 28 2.60 -2.08 -13.60
CA LEU A 28 1.45 -1.93 -12.69
C LEU A 28 1.33 -3.09 -11.70
N GLN A 29 1.53 -4.33 -12.13
CA GLN A 29 1.54 -5.49 -11.24
C GLN A 29 2.68 -5.43 -10.22
N ARG A 30 3.85 -4.96 -10.63
CA ARG A 30 4.99 -4.77 -9.72
C ARG A 30 4.70 -3.71 -8.66
N GLU A 31 4.15 -2.57 -9.05
CA GLU A 31 3.74 -1.50 -8.12
C GLU A 31 2.65 -1.97 -7.15
N THR A 32 1.65 -2.70 -7.65
CA THR A 32 0.59 -3.26 -6.81
C THR A 32 1.15 -4.27 -5.79
N LYS A 33 2.06 -5.13 -6.20
CA LYS A 33 2.73 -6.09 -5.31
C LYS A 33 3.62 -5.39 -4.29
N ARG A 34 4.35 -4.36 -4.71
CA ARG A 34 5.17 -3.54 -3.81
C ARG A 34 4.30 -2.84 -2.76
N ALA A 35 3.18 -2.24 -3.17
CA ALA A 35 2.22 -1.63 -2.24
C ALA A 35 1.70 -2.66 -1.22
N ALA A 36 1.40 -3.88 -1.63
CA ALA A 36 0.99 -4.96 -0.74
C ALA A 36 2.10 -5.35 0.27
N VAL A 37 3.36 -5.36 -0.15
CA VAL A 37 4.50 -5.59 0.75
C VAL A 37 4.60 -4.48 1.80
N LEU A 38 4.51 -3.22 1.39
CA LEU A 38 4.58 -2.07 2.31
C LEU A 38 3.40 -2.04 3.29
N SER A 39 2.18 -2.29 2.81
CA SER A 39 0.99 -2.38 3.66
C SER A 39 1.11 -3.50 4.71
N CYS A 40 1.54 -4.69 4.31
CA CYS A 40 1.76 -5.81 5.23
C CYS A 40 2.84 -5.47 6.27
N ALA A 41 3.95 -4.86 5.84
CA ALA A 41 5.03 -4.46 6.73
C ALA A 41 4.56 -3.41 7.73
N ALA A 42 3.84 -2.37 7.29
CA ALA A 42 3.29 -1.34 8.15
C ALA A 42 2.37 -1.92 9.23
N LYS A 43 1.47 -2.83 8.88
CA LYS A 43 0.61 -3.53 9.84
C LYS A 43 1.39 -4.34 10.87
N LEU A 44 2.44 -5.04 10.45
CA LEU A 44 3.30 -5.78 11.36
C LEU A 44 4.12 -4.85 12.27
N PHE A 45 4.65 -3.75 11.73
CA PHE A 45 5.39 -2.76 12.51
C PHE A 45 4.49 -2.07 13.56
N ASN A 46 3.24 -1.75 13.20
CA ASN A 46 2.27 -1.13 14.11
C ASN A 46 1.81 -2.09 15.21
N THR A 47 1.68 -3.39 14.92
CA THR A 47 1.17 -4.37 15.89
C THR A 47 2.26 -5.04 16.72
N LYS A 48 3.39 -5.37 16.11
CA LYS A 48 4.49 -6.16 16.71
C LYS A 48 5.71 -5.32 17.06
N GLY A 49 5.77 -4.12 16.50
CA GLY A 49 6.94 -3.25 16.58
C GLY A 49 8.00 -3.55 15.53
N ALA A 50 8.69 -2.51 15.05
CA ALA A 50 9.72 -2.64 14.03
C ALA A 50 10.89 -3.53 14.49
N ARG A 51 11.30 -3.47 15.75
CA ARG A 51 12.38 -4.30 16.28
C ARG A 51 12.07 -5.80 16.24
N SER A 52 10.82 -6.16 16.54
CA SER A 52 10.35 -7.55 16.67
C SER A 52 9.90 -8.15 15.32
N THR A 53 9.79 -7.35 14.28
CA THR A 53 9.36 -7.79 12.94
C THR A 53 10.59 -8.10 12.08
N THR A 54 10.56 -9.24 11.42
CA THR A 54 11.61 -9.66 10.47
C THR A 54 11.10 -9.69 9.05
N LEU A 55 11.99 -9.67 8.06
CA LEU A 55 11.63 -9.88 6.65
C LEU A 55 10.95 -11.24 6.42
N ALA A 56 11.33 -12.26 7.20
CA ALA A 56 10.69 -13.57 7.17
C ALA A 56 9.23 -13.50 7.62
N ASP A 57 8.90 -12.69 8.64
CA ASP A 57 7.51 -12.47 9.08
C ASP A 57 6.67 -11.84 7.96
N VAL A 58 7.20 -10.84 7.27
CA VAL A 58 6.51 -10.19 6.15
C VAL A 58 6.30 -11.16 5.00
N ALA A 59 7.33 -11.90 4.60
CA ALA A 59 7.25 -12.90 3.54
C ALA A 59 6.21 -13.98 3.88
N SER A 60 6.24 -14.52 5.09
CA SER A 60 5.29 -15.53 5.57
C SER A 60 3.85 -15.02 5.54
N ARG A 61 3.62 -13.79 5.99
CA ARG A 61 2.29 -13.18 6.01
C ARG A 61 1.70 -13.00 4.60
N LEU A 62 2.55 -12.75 3.61
CA LEU A 62 2.17 -12.58 2.21
C LEU A 62 2.15 -13.90 1.41
N GLY A 63 2.53 -15.01 2.02
CA GLY A 63 2.69 -16.27 1.30
C GLY A 63 3.84 -16.25 0.28
N LEU A 64 4.85 -15.40 0.51
CA LEU A 64 6.02 -15.27 -0.34
C LEU A 64 7.21 -16.03 0.23
N THR A 65 8.12 -16.44 -0.66
CA THR A 65 9.46 -16.85 -0.24
C THR A 65 10.30 -15.63 0.13
N LYS A 66 11.31 -15.82 0.98
CA LYS A 66 12.27 -14.78 1.31
C LYS A 66 12.97 -14.20 0.07
N THR A 67 13.30 -15.06 -0.87
CA THR A 67 13.90 -14.67 -2.17
C THR A 67 12.97 -13.76 -2.98
N SER A 68 11.67 -14.06 -3.02
CA SER A 68 10.69 -13.23 -3.70
C SER A 68 10.53 -11.87 -3.03
N LEU A 69 10.62 -11.80 -1.69
CA LEU A 69 10.57 -10.54 -0.96
C LEU A 69 11.78 -9.65 -1.27
N TYR A 70 12.97 -10.22 -1.38
CA TYR A 70 14.20 -9.48 -1.73
C TYR A 70 14.16 -8.81 -3.11
N TYR A 71 13.21 -9.21 -3.96
CA TYR A 71 12.97 -8.51 -5.21
C TYR A 71 12.39 -7.09 -5.02
N TYR A 72 11.71 -6.86 -3.90
CA TYR A 72 11.05 -5.59 -3.57
C TYR A 72 11.83 -4.74 -2.56
N VAL A 73 12.53 -5.39 -1.65
CA VAL A 73 13.27 -4.74 -0.55
C VAL A 73 14.63 -5.40 -0.36
N ALA A 74 15.66 -4.60 -0.18
CA ALA A 74 17.02 -5.10 0.00
C ALA A 74 17.28 -5.54 1.44
N THR A 75 16.84 -4.74 2.41
CA THR A 75 17.03 -4.96 3.85
C THR A 75 15.78 -4.56 4.62
N LYS A 76 15.76 -4.85 5.92
CA LYS A 76 14.69 -4.40 6.82
C LYS A 76 14.67 -2.86 6.94
N GLU A 77 15.83 -2.24 6.97
CA GLU A 77 16.00 -0.80 7.02
C GLU A 77 15.45 -0.15 5.74
N ASP A 78 15.72 -0.76 4.59
CA ASP A 78 15.14 -0.35 3.31
C ASP A 78 13.60 -0.46 3.34
N LEU A 79 13.06 -1.53 3.90
CA LEU A 79 11.60 -1.71 4.05
C LEU A 79 10.99 -0.62 4.95
N ILE A 80 11.62 -0.32 6.08
CA ILE A 80 11.20 0.76 6.98
C ILE A 80 11.23 2.11 6.25
N TYR A 81 12.33 2.39 5.55
CA TYR A 81 12.46 3.62 4.75
C TYR A 81 11.34 3.75 3.72
N GLN A 82 11.05 2.69 2.97
CA GLN A 82 9.98 2.68 1.97
C GLN A 82 8.59 2.91 2.61
N CYS A 83 8.34 2.39 3.81
CA CYS A 83 7.10 2.66 4.54
C CYS A 83 6.98 4.15 4.92
N TYR A 84 8.06 4.76 5.42
CA TYR A 84 8.07 6.20 5.72
C TYR A 84 7.93 7.06 4.47
N ASP A 85 8.61 6.71 3.38
CA ASP A 85 8.51 7.43 2.11
C ASP A 85 7.07 7.40 1.57
N ALA A 86 6.38 6.25 1.67
CA ALA A 86 4.98 6.14 1.31
C ALA A 86 4.06 7.02 2.19
N ASN A 87 4.33 7.08 3.51
CA ASN A 87 3.60 7.95 4.44
C ASN A 87 3.81 9.42 4.10
N MET A 88 5.03 9.82 3.79
CA MET A 88 5.35 11.21 3.44
C MET A 88 4.65 11.64 2.15
N ARG A 89 4.65 10.78 1.14
CA ARG A 89 3.91 11.06 -0.10
C ARG A 89 2.43 11.24 0.15
N GLN A 90 1.82 10.37 0.95
CA GLN A 90 0.42 10.51 1.31
C GLN A 90 0.15 11.81 2.07
N ALA A 91 1.02 12.19 3.01
CA ALA A 91 0.87 13.43 3.75
C ALA A 91 0.94 14.66 2.81
N HIS A 92 1.85 14.66 1.84
CA HIS A 92 1.91 15.71 0.82
C HIS A 92 0.65 15.78 -0.02
N GLU A 93 0.16 14.64 -0.51
CA GLU A 93 -1.10 14.59 -1.28
C GLU A 93 -2.31 15.09 -0.47
N GLN A 94 -2.34 14.84 0.84
CA GLN A 94 -3.41 15.35 1.71
C GLN A 94 -3.28 16.86 1.91
N LEU A 95 -2.07 17.38 2.02
CA LEU A 95 -1.83 18.81 2.10
C LEU A 95 -2.23 19.52 0.79
N ASP A 96 -1.81 18.99 -0.36
CA ASP A 96 -2.18 19.53 -1.66
C ASP A 96 -3.71 19.59 -1.83
N ARG A 97 -4.42 18.53 -1.44
CA ARG A 97 -5.90 18.52 -1.48
C ARG A 97 -6.53 19.56 -0.54
N ALA A 98 -5.94 19.77 0.64
CA ALA A 98 -6.42 20.79 1.56
C ALA A 98 -6.18 22.20 0.99
N GLU A 99 -5.03 22.45 0.37
CA GLU A 99 -4.73 23.72 -0.30
C GLU A 99 -5.64 23.99 -1.49
N GLU A 100 -6.00 22.97 -2.26
CA GLU A 100 -6.96 23.09 -3.38
C GLU A 100 -8.40 23.34 -2.91
N ALA A 101 -8.77 22.80 -1.74
CA ALA A 101 -10.15 22.88 -1.21
C ALA A 101 -10.45 24.15 -0.42
N TYR A 102 -9.44 24.78 0.17
CA TYR A 102 -9.61 25.90 1.10
C TYR A 102 -8.66 27.05 0.79
N GLU A 103 -9.22 28.27 0.69
CA GLU A 103 -8.43 29.49 0.46
C GLU A 103 -7.77 30.03 1.76
N GLY A 104 -8.36 29.73 2.90
CA GLY A 104 -7.86 30.19 4.21
C GLY A 104 -6.80 29.25 4.80
N ALA A 105 -5.69 29.80 5.28
CA ALA A 105 -4.62 29.03 5.87
C ALA A 105 -5.06 28.21 7.10
N THR A 106 -5.97 28.75 7.89
CA THR A 106 -6.50 28.07 9.09
C THR A 106 -7.35 26.87 8.72
N GLU A 107 -8.26 27.04 7.77
CA GLU A 107 -9.14 25.96 7.24
C GLU A 107 -8.32 24.87 6.58
N CYS A 108 -7.33 25.24 5.78
CA CYS A 108 -6.40 24.30 5.13
C CYS A 108 -5.63 23.48 6.20
N LEU A 109 -5.06 24.15 7.23
CA LEU A 109 -4.36 23.47 8.30
C LEU A 109 -5.27 22.51 9.08
N MET A 110 -6.49 22.95 9.42
CA MET A 110 -7.45 22.12 10.14
C MET A 110 -7.84 20.87 9.35
N ALA A 111 -8.14 21.03 8.05
CA ALA A 111 -8.46 19.91 7.15
C ALA A 111 -7.29 18.92 7.02
N PHE A 112 -6.08 19.41 6.89
CA PHE A 112 -4.88 18.58 6.85
C PHE A 112 -4.68 17.81 8.16
N LEU A 113 -4.77 18.46 9.32
CA LEU A 113 -4.62 17.82 10.62
C LEU A 113 -5.70 16.76 10.87
N GLU A 114 -6.96 17.04 10.52
CA GLU A 114 -8.06 16.06 10.61
C GLU A 114 -7.77 14.83 9.74
N SER A 115 -7.30 15.02 8.53
CA SER A 115 -6.92 13.94 7.62
C SER A 115 -5.77 13.09 8.18
N GLN A 116 -4.77 13.72 8.78
CA GLN A 116 -3.64 13.02 9.42
C GLN A 116 -4.08 12.20 10.63
N ILE A 117 -4.92 12.78 11.50
CA ILE A 117 -5.46 12.09 12.67
C ILE A 117 -6.27 10.86 12.23
N ASN A 118 -7.17 11.01 11.27
CA ASN A 118 -7.97 9.89 10.76
C ASN A 118 -7.11 8.78 10.15
N THR A 119 -6.07 9.14 9.40
CA THR A 119 -5.12 8.17 8.84
C THR A 119 -4.39 7.40 9.93
N THR A 120 -3.92 8.10 10.97
CA THR A 120 -3.21 7.49 12.09
C THR A 120 -4.13 6.55 12.89
N LEU A 121 -5.34 6.98 13.21
CA LEU A 121 -6.31 6.16 13.94
C LEU A 121 -6.63 4.87 13.17
N ARG A 122 -6.89 4.95 11.88
CA ARG A 122 -7.14 3.76 11.04
C ARG A 122 -5.94 2.82 11.00
N SER A 123 -4.73 3.35 10.98
CA SER A 123 -3.50 2.54 11.01
C SER A 123 -3.33 1.80 12.34
N LEU A 124 -3.67 2.44 13.46
CA LEU A 124 -3.62 1.81 14.78
C LEU A 124 -4.69 0.73 14.96
N ASP A 125 -5.87 0.91 14.38
CA ASP A 125 -6.95 -0.09 14.38
C ASP A 125 -6.68 -1.26 13.42
N GLY A 126 -5.57 -1.24 12.71
CA GLY A 126 -5.19 -2.29 11.74
C GLY A 126 -5.94 -2.21 10.41
N GLU A 127 -6.77 -1.20 10.21
CA GLU A 127 -7.50 -0.93 8.97
C GLU A 127 -6.69 -0.10 7.97
N GLY A 128 -5.66 0.60 8.45
CA GLY A 128 -4.78 1.42 7.62
C GLY A 128 -3.63 0.63 7.00
N ASP A 129 -3.14 1.13 5.90
CA ASP A 129 -2.04 0.53 5.13
C ASP A 129 -0.68 1.21 5.42
N PHE A 130 -0.62 2.11 6.38
CA PHE A 130 0.53 2.95 6.65
C PHE A 130 1.17 2.67 8.01
N TYR A 131 2.46 2.93 8.09
CA TYR A 131 3.21 2.87 9.33
C TYR A 131 2.91 4.13 10.17
N ALA A 132 2.41 3.93 11.38
CA ALA A 132 2.06 4.99 12.32
C ALA A 132 3.16 5.20 13.37
#